data_a6858c1bc945b5e965ac70f476748d38
#
_entry.id   a6858c1bc945b5e965ac70f476748d38
#
_cell.length_a   1.000
_cell.length_b   1.000
_cell.length_c   1.000
_cell.angle_alpha   90.00
_cell.angle_beta   90.00
_cell.angle_gamma   90.00
#
_symmetry.space_group_name_H-M   'P 1'
#
loop_
_entity.id
_entity.type
_entity.pdbx_description
1 polymer ?
#
loop_
_entity_poly.entity_id
_entity_poly.type
_entity_poly.pdbx_seq_one_letter_code
_entity_poly.pdbx_strand_id
1 'polypeptide(L)'
;MYGWSISGGNMKNMIRYLFGRFYSVECSELLSYKGSWSKGLFHGYGVLKHNDKSTYQGNFKFGSKHGYGEISSASGFMYSGEWKNGRQTGSAKIFYKNGDWYQGFVKNGIRNGLGLFHEKSSQRTFKGYWTRGVLSGKVQITSNEWKYSGTFPDRYGRASGNLAYSDGSAYSGDVTNFTRHGDGQFLSSSGNLIEGRWVDDMNVDHATTTDSEGIQWYGTLKNLKPQGFMKVQLPNGQKYDGVWLNGKLQRALSVRNKRDAEPVYHFY
;
A
#
# COMPACT_ATOMS: atom_id res chain seq x y z
N MET A 1 -21.50 -30.10 30.40
CA MET A 1 -21.79 -28.66 30.24
C MET A 1 -23.07 -28.54 29.41
N TYR A 2 -24.16 -28.09 29.99
CA TYR A 2 -25.43 -27.97 29.28
C TYR A 2 -25.43 -26.59 28.55
N GLY A 3 -25.57 -26.62 27.22
CA GLY A 3 -25.72 -25.41 26.42
C GLY A 3 -27.17 -24.92 26.46
N TRP A 4 -27.39 -23.67 26.85
CA TRP A 4 -28.71 -23.03 26.84
C TRP A 4 -28.84 -22.14 25.62
N SER A 5 -30.02 -22.11 25.01
CA SER A 5 -30.35 -21.15 23.96
C SER A 5 -31.48 -20.25 24.43
N ILE A 6 -31.36 -18.96 24.18
CA ILE A 6 -32.40 -17.95 24.46
C ILE A 6 -32.74 -17.27 23.15
N SER A 7 -34.03 -17.20 22.83
CA SER A 7 -34.54 -16.47 21.65
C SER A 7 -35.80 -15.68 22.03
N GLY A 8 -35.87 -14.41 21.57
CA GLY A 8 -37.09 -13.60 21.48
C GLY A 8 -37.58 -12.94 22.77
N GLY A 9 -38.10 -11.77 22.65
CA GLY A 9 -39.17 -11.03 23.41
C GLY A 9 -39.05 -10.81 24.91
N ASN A 10 -38.46 -11.71 25.70
CA ASN A 10 -38.56 -11.67 27.18
C ASN A 10 -37.21 -11.71 27.92
N MET A 11 -36.11 -11.38 27.28
CA MET A 11 -34.77 -11.39 27.90
C MET A 11 -34.67 -10.39 29.06
N LYS A 12 -35.40 -9.27 29.06
CA LYS A 12 -35.44 -8.30 30.19
C LYS A 12 -35.86 -8.96 31.50
N ASN A 13 -36.84 -9.85 31.47
CA ASN A 13 -37.37 -10.50 32.66
C ASN A 13 -36.50 -11.71 33.12
N MET A 14 -35.90 -12.42 32.18
CA MET A 14 -35.05 -13.59 32.50
C MET A 14 -33.66 -13.19 33.05
N ILE A 15 -33.09 -12.11 32.57
CA ILE A 15 -31.84 -11.54 33.13
C ILE A 15 -32.11 -11.00 34.56
N ARG A 16 -33.26 -10.44 34.86
CA ARG A 16 -33.65 -10.03 36.22
C ARG A 16 -33.69 -11.20 37.18
N TYR A 17 -34.14 -12.37 36.75
CA TYR A 17 -34.31 -13.54 37.63
C TYR A 17 -32.98 -14.27 37.92
N LEU A 18 -32.00 -14.23 36.99
CA LEU A 18 -30.73 -14.89 37.14
C LEU A 18 -29.66 -14.06 37.90
N PHE A 19 -29.82 -12.75 38.03
CA PHE A 19 -28.70 -11.87 38.39
C PHE A 19 -28.84 -11.10 39.70
N GLY A 20 -29.94 -11.13 40.43
CA GLY A 20 -30.06 -10.56 41.79
C GLY A 20 -29.30 -9.26 42.13
N ARG A 21 -28.58 -8.67 41.20
CA ARG A 21 -27.90 -7.38 41.24
C ARG A 21 -27.81 -6.74 39.86
N PHE A 22 -28.22 -5.49 39.83
CA PHE A 22 -28.34 -4.65 38.66
C PHE A 22 -27.00 -4.46 37.89
N TYR A 23 -26.95 -4.90 36.67
CA TYR A 23 -26.22 -4.24 35.59
C TYR A 23 -27.23 -4.02 34.47
N SER A 24 -27.58 -2.79 34.18
CA SER A 24 -28.36 -2.40 33.02
C SER A 24 -27.53 -2.64 31.76
N VAL A 25 -27.52 -3.87 31.30
CA VAL A 25 -27.24 -4.13 29.88
C VAL A 25 -28.53 -3.72 29.18
N GLU A 26 -28.49 -2.68 28.34
CA GLU A 26 -29.61 -2.34 27.47
C GLU A 26 -29.86 -3.53 26.56
N CYS A 27 -30.78 -4.40 26.94
CA CYS A 27 -31.17 -5.62 26.22
C CYS A 27 -31.92 -5.34 24.91
N SER A 28 -32.09 -4.07 24.55
CA SER A 28 -32.72 -3.63 23.31
C SER A 28 -31.94 -4.05 22.06
N GLU A 29 -30.63 -4.34 22.18
CA GLU A 29 -29.75 -4.65 21.04
C GLU A 29 -29.57 -6.16 20.80
N LEU A 30 -29.96 -7.02 21.73
CA LEU A 30 -29.74 -8.48 21.64
C LEU A 30 -30.96 -9.20 21.10
N LEU A 31 -30.81 -9.98 20.03
CA LEU A 31 -31.84 -10.86 19.48
C LEU A 31 -31.79 -12.25 20.12
N SER A 32 -30.62 -12.88 20.21
CA SER A 32 -30.46 -14.21 20.82
C SER A 32 -29.00 -14.51 21.18
N TYR A 33 -28.81 -15.38 22.17
CA TYR A 33 -27.52 -16.01 22.48
C TYR A 33 -27.67 -17.51 22.59
N LYS A 34 -26.74 -18.26 21.98
CA LYS A 34 -26.59 -19.71 22.11
C LYS A 34 -25.15 -20.04 22.45
N GLY A 35 -24.91 -20.59 23.63
CA GLY A 35 -23.54 -20.90 24.05
C GLY A 35 -23.44 -21.24 25.54
N SER A 36 -22.20 -21.25 26.03
CA SER A 36 -21.88 -21.59 27.42
C SER A 36 -22.10 -20.39 28.35
N TRP A 37 -22.43 -20.68 29.61
CA TRP A 37 -22.67 -19.70 30.66
C TRP A 37 -21.84 -20.05 31.90
N SER A 38 -21.36 -19.04 32.61
CA SER A 38 -20.74 -19.19 33.93
C SER A 38 -21.20 -18.03 34.82
N LYS A 39 -21.72 -18.36 36.00
CA LYS A 39 -22.25 -17.39 36.99
C LYS A 39 -23.20 -16.39 36.35
N GLY A 40 -24.09 -16.87 35.44
CA GLY A 40 -25.07 -16.06 34.75
C GLY A 40 -24.53 -15.09 33.70
N LEU A 41 -23.27 -15.23 33.28
CA LEU A 41 -22.63 -14.43 32.24
C LEU A 41 -22.24 -15.32 31.05
N PHE A 42 -22.24 -14.75 29.84
CA PHE A 42 -21.70 -15.42 28.67
C PHE A 42 -20.26 -15.86 28.95
N HIS A 43 -19.95 -17.12 28.73
CA HIS A 43 -18.63 -17.68 28.99
C HIS A 43 -18.32 -18.80 28.02
N GLY A 44 -17.00 -19.03 27.72
CA GLY A 44 -16.63 -20.03 26.74
C GLY A 44 -17.12 -19.67 25.35
N TYR A 45 -17.40 -20.69 24.53
CA TYR A 45 -17.82 -20.48 23.13
C TYR A 45 -19.33 -20.23 23.02
N GLY A 46 -19.71 -19.30 22.13
CA GLY A 46 -21.11 -19.00 21.85
C GLY A 46 -21.35 -18.20 20.60
N VAL A 47 -22.61 -18.13 20.20
CA VAL A 47 -23.12 -17.35 19.08
C VAL A 47 -24.08 -16.30 19.61
N LEU A 48 -23.82 -15.04 19.34
CA LEU A 48 -24.62 -13.91 19.75
C LEU A 48 -25.15 -13.18 18.51
N LYS A 49 -26.48 -13.07 18.41
CA LYS A 49 -27.15 -12.33 17.35
C LYS A 49 -27.70 -11.03 17.90
N HIS A 50 -27.49 -9.95 17.19
CA HIS A 50 -27.99 -8.61 17.49
C HIS A 50 -29.21 -8.26 16.64
N ASN A 51 -30.01 -7.29 17.09
CA ASN A 51 -31.20 -6.84 16.38
C ASN A 51 -30.87 -6.17 15.03
N ASP A 52 -29.67 -5.60 14.86
CA ASP A 52 -29.13 -5.05 13.61
C ASP A 52 -28.73 -6.15 12.60
N LYS A 53 -29.05 -7.41 12.89
CA LYS A 53 -28.69 -8.61 12.12
C LYS A 53 -27.18 -8.91 12.12
N SER A 54 -26.37 -8.24 12.93
CA SER A 54 -25.00 -8.65 13.12
C SER A 54 -24.94 -9.92 13.98
N THR A 55 -23.95 -10.75 13.70
CA THR A 55 -23.73 -12.00 14.42
C THR A 55 -22.27 -12.07 14.89
N TYR A 56 -22.07 -12.31 16.18
CA TYR A 56 -20.76 -12.67 16.70
C TYR A 56 -20.74 -14.17 17.02
N GLN A 57 -19.69 -14.84 16.62
CA GLN A 57 -19.44 -16.23 16.93
C GLN A 57 -18.01 -16.37 17.47
N GLY A 58 -17.84 -16.84 18.70
CA GLY A 58 -16.51 -16.91 19.30
C GLY A 58 -16.54 -17.08 20.80
N ASN A 59 -15.39 -16.82 21.42
CA ASN A 59 -15.23 -16.98 22.85
C ASN A 59 -15.71 -15.75 23.65
N PHE A 60 -16.20 -16.06 24.84
CA PHE A 60 -16.64 -15.08 25.85
C PHE A 60 -15.93 -15.34 27.17
N LYS A 61 -15.67 -14.29 27.93
CA LYS A 61 -15.19 -14.33 29.29
C LYS A 61 -15.89 -13.29 30.14
N PHE A 62 -16.62 -13.74 31.16
CA PHE A 62 -17.39 -12.86 32.07
C PHE A 62 -18.30 -11.86 31.32
N GLY A 63 -19.09 -12.35 30.36
CA GLY A 63 -20.04 -11.55 29.58
C GLY A 63 -19.44 -10.78 28.40
N SER A 64 -18.11 -10.71 28.29
CA SER A 64 -17.42 -9.94 27.23
C SER A 64 -16.83 -10.84 26.16
N LYS A 65 -16.84 -10.41 24.89
CA LYS A 65 -16.11 -11.04 23.80
C LYS A 65 -14.63 -11.14 24.18
N HIS A 66 -14.02 -12.36 24.06
CA HIS A 66 -12.66 -12.62 24.51
C HIS A 66 -12.06 -13.76 23.69
N GLY A 67 -10.70 -13.83 23.60
CA GLY A 67 -10.05 -14.86 22.80
C GLY A 67 -10.31 -14.67 21.31
N TYR A 68 -10.48 -15.75 20.56
CA TYR A 68 -10.78 -15.67 19.13
C TYR A 68 -12.28 -15.61 18.87
N GLY A 69 -12.69 -14.80 17.90
CA GLY A 69 -14.08 -14.69 17.48
C GLY A 69 -14.27 -13.91 16.19
N GLU A 70 -15.41 -14.16 15.58
CA GLU A 70 -15.81 -13.58 14.29
C GLU A 70 -17.08 -12.75 14.48
N ILE A 71 -17.13 -11.59 13.82
CA ILE A 71 -18.35 -10.81 13.70
C ILE A 71 -18.64 -10.56 12.23
N SER A 72 -19.90 -10.73 11.85
CA SER A 72 -20.42 -10.36 10.54
C SER A 72 -21.62 -9.46 10.67
N SER A 73 -21.77 -8.48 9.75
CA SER A 73 -22.91 -7.61 9.67
C SER A 73 -23.69 -7.79 8.37
N ALA A 74 -24.95 -7.39 8.35
CA ALA A 74 -25.78 -7.38 7.15
C ALA A 74 -25.22 -6.45 6.05
N SER A 75 -24.37 -5.48 6.41
CA SER A 75 -23.74 -4.55 5.46
C SER A 75 -22.57 -5.17 4.69
N GLY A 76 -22.17 -6.42 5.00
CA GLY A 76 -21.02 -7.10 4.40
C GLY A 76 -19.69 -6.86 5.13
N PHE A 77 -19.70 -6.15 6.27
CA PHE A 77 -18.52 -6.07 7.13
C PHE A 77 -18.30 -7.41 7.85
N MET A 78 -17.05 -7.88 7.86
CA MET A 78 -16.64 -9.07 8.62
C MET A 78 -15.31 -8.80 9.33
N TYR A 79 -15.23 -9.26 10.57
CA TYR A 79 -13.98 -9.30 11.34
C TYR A 79 -13.78 -10.71 11.87
N SER A 80 -12.58 -11.23 11.74
CA SER A 80 -12.17 -12.53 12.28
C SER A 80 -10.81 -12.34 12.96
N GLY A 81 -10.73 -12.54 14.29
CA GLY A 81 -9.50 -12.26 15.01
C GLY A 81 -9.65 -12.30 16.53
N GLU A 82 -8.65 -11.73 17.19
CA GLU A 82 -8.55 -11.72 18.64
C GLU A 82 -9.40 -10.63 19.29
N TRP A 83 -9.95 -10.97 20.46
CA TRP A 83 -10.78 -10.09 21.29
C TRP A 83 -10.25 -10.08 22.73
N LYS A 84 -10.26 -8.93 23.36
CA LYS A 84 -9.93 -8.78 24.77
C LYS A 84 -10.88 -7.81 25.42
N ASN A 85 -11.66 -8.29 26.41
CA ASN A 85 -12.64 -7.48 27.16
C ASN A 85 -13.59 -6.68 26.23
N GLY A 86 -14.19 -7.36 25.25
CA GLY A 86 -15.14 -6.78 24.32
C GLY A 86 -14.53 -5.98 23.16
N ARG A 87 -13.19 -5.83 23.10
CA ARG A 87 -12.50 -5.03 22.08
C ARG A 87 -11.68 -5.90 21.14
N GLN A 88 -11.71 -5.59 19.87
CA GLN A 88 -10.89 -6.22 18.83
C GLN A 88 -9.41 -5.83 19.04
N THR A 89 -8.52 -6.83 19.07
CA THR A 89 -7.10 -6.64 19.33
C THR A 89 -6.27 -7.74 18.67
N GLY A 90 -4.95 -7.64 18.74
CA GLY A 90 -4.06 -8.71 18.23
C GLY A 90 -4.16 -8.93 16.73
N SER A 91 -4.00 -10.17 16.30
CA SER A 91 -4.06 -10.54 14.89
C SER A 91 -5.49 -10.65 14.40
N ALA A 92 -5.77 -10.09 13.21
CA ALA A 92 -7.11 -10.08 12.65
C ALA A 92 -7.11 -10.08 11.11
N LYS A 93 -8.25 -10.53 10.56
CA LYS A 93 -8.64 -10.34 9.16
C LYS A 93 -9.96 -9.59 9.13
N ILE A 94 -10.03 -8.52 8.33
CA ILE A 94 -11.18 -7.62 8.22
C ILE A 94 -11.58 -7.52 6.76
N PHE A 95 -12.87 -7.70 6.47
CA PHE A 95 -13.46 -7.38 5.18
C PHE A 95 -14.39 -6.19 5.35
N TYR A 96 -14.22 -5.19 4.53
CA TYR A 96 -15.02 -3.97 4.53
C TYR A 96 -16.14 -4.07 3.50
N LYS A 97 -17.24 -3.34 3.72
CA LYS A 97 -18.42 -3.35 2.85
C LYS A 97 -18.14 -2.94 1.39
N ASN A 98 -17.09 -2.14 1.15
CA ASN A 98 -16.67 -1.71 -0.18
C ASN A 98 -15.82 -2.77 -0.92
N GLY A 99 -15.55 -3.90 -0.27
CA GLY A 99 -14.76 -5.00 -0.80
C GLY A 99 -13.26 -4.90 -0.54
N ASP A 100 -12.79 -3.85 0.14
CA ASP A 100 -11.44 -3.80 0.69
C ASP A 100 -11.26 -4.86 1.77
N TRP A 101 -10.01 -5.24 2.03
CA TRP A 101 -9.72 -6.11 3.16
C TRP A 101 -8.38 -5.73 3.83
N TYR A 102 -8.27 -6.11 5.09
CA TYR A 102 -7.06 -5.95 5.89
C TYR A 102 -6.72 -7.25 6.59
N GLN A 103 -5.45 -7.58 6.65
CA GLN A 103 -4.92 -8.68 7.44
C GLN A 103 -3.68 -8.21 8.20
N GLY A 104 -3.73 -8.24 9.52
CA GLY A 104 -2.63 -7.75 10.35
C GLY A 104 -3.05 -7.48 11.78
N PHE A 105 -2.22 -6.70 12.48
CA PHE A 105 -2.49 -6.36 13.87
C PHE A 105 -3.47 -5.21 14.01
N VAL A 106 -4.34 -5.32 14.99
CA VAL A 106 -5.30 -4.28 15.36
C VAL A 106 -5.23 -3.96 16.85
N LYS A 107 -5.60 -2.74 17.21
CA LYS A 107 -5.78 -2.29 18.59
C LYS A 107 -7.07 -1.50 18.68
N ASN A 108 -8.01 -1.98 19.51
CA ASN A 108 -9.37 -1.39 19.65
C ASN A 108 -10.10 -1.26 18.30
N GLY A 109 -9.97 -2.28 17.42
CA GLY A 109 -10.61 -2.30 16.10
C GLY A 109 -9.93 -1.45 15.03
N ILE A 110 -8.83 -0.77 15.36
CA ILE A 110 -8.09 0.09 14.43
C ILE A 110 -6.80 -0.62 14.02
N ARG A 111 -6.43 -0.56 12.73
CA ARG A 111 -5.16 -1.11 12.20
C ARG A 111 -3.99 -0.53 13.00
N ASN A 112 -3.14 -1.42 13.57
CA ASN A 112 -2.04 -0.99 14.45
C ASN A 112 -0.98 -2.08 14.54
N GLY A 113 0.21 -1.87 14.00
CA GLY A 113 1.27 -2.86 13.85
C GLY A 113 1.46 -3.27 12.39
N LEU A 114 2.15 -4.37 12.17
CA LEU A 114 2.36 -4.91 10.82
C LEU A 114 1.03 -5.38 10.22
N GLY A 115 0.81 -5.04 8.94
CA GLY A 115 -0.40 -5.44 8.25
C GLY A 115 -0.35 -5.26 6.75
N LEU A 116 -1.27 -5.96 6.10
CA LEU A 116 -1.51 -5.95 4.67
C LEU A 116 -2.92 -5.43 4.42
N PHE A 117 -3.05 -4.37 3.63
CA PHE A 117 -4.33 -3.79 3.23
C PHE A 117 -4.47 -3.90 1.71
N HIS A 118 -5.58 -4.42 1.27
CA HIS A 118 -5.95 -4.45 -0.16
C HIS A 118 -7.09 -3.49 -0.43
N GLU A 119 -6.88 -2.59 -1.36
CA GLU A 119 -7.85 -1.63 -1.86
C GLU A 119 -8.44 -2.15 -3.17
N LYS A 120 -9.71 -2.52 -3.13
CA LYS A 120 -10.40 -3.12 -4.29
C LYS A 120 -10.52 -2.16 -5.47
N SER A 121 -10.77 -0.88 -5.20
CA SER A 121 -10.99 0.13 -6.25
C SER A 121 -9.77 0.33 -7.14
N SER A 122 -8.57 0.32 -6.56
CA SER A 122 -7.30 0.50 -7.27
C SER A 122 -6.55 -0.80 -7.55
N GLN A 123 -7.05 -1.94 -7.04
CA GLN A 123 -6.37 -3.24 -7.07
C GLN A 123 -4.96 -3.20 -6.46
N ARG A 124 -4.74 -2.28 -5.52
CA ARG A 124 -3.45 -2.10 -4.85
C ARG A 124 -3.42 -2.82 -3.51
N THR A 125 -2.27 -3.36 -3.19
CA THR A 125 -2.00 -3.98 -1.90
C THR A 125 -0.88 -3.23 -1.20
N PHE A 126 -1.12 -2.83 0.05
CA PHE A 126 -0.23 -2.02 0.88
C PHE A 126 0.27 -2.86 2.06
N LYS A 127 1.57 -3.12 2.14
CA LYS A 127 2.20 -3.86 3.23
C LYS A 127 3.13 -2.93 4.00
N GLY A 128 2.98 -2.85 5.31
CA GLY A 128 3.82 -2.00 6.14
C GLY A 128 3.34 -1.90 7.58
N TYR A 129 3.84 -0.89 8.29
CA TYR A 129 3.50 -0.64 9.69
C TYR A 129 2.40 0.40 9.80
N TRP A 130 1.34 0.06 10.54
CA TRP A 130 0.16 0.88 10.75
C TRP A 130 0.16 1.47 12.15
N THR A 131 -0.12 2.74 12.27
CA THR A 131 -0.27 3.43 13.56
C THR A 131 -1.61 4.17 13.56
N ARG A 132 -2.52 3.78 14.46
CA ARG A 132 -3.86 4.39 14.56
C ARG A 132 -4.61 4.47 13.21
N GLY A 133 -4.51 3.41 12.40
CA GLY A 133 -5.19 3.32 11.11
C GLY A 133 -4.42 3.91 9.92
N VAL A 134 -3.29 4.60 10.16
CA VAL A 134 -2.47 5.24 9.12
C VAL A 134 -1.23 4.40 8.84
N LEU A 135 -0.95 4.15 7.58
CA LEU A 135 0.29 3.52 7.11
C LEU A 135 1.42 4.54 7.10
N SER A 136 2.61 4.15 7.53
CA SER A 136 3.77 5.04 7.62
C SER A 136 5.10 4.30 7.56
N GLY A 137 6.18 5.05 7.32
CA GLY A 137 7.55 4.52 7.28
C GLY A 137 7.81 3.69 6.02
N LYS A 138 8.57 2.61 6.15
CA LYS A 138 8.89 1.71 5.03
C LYS A 138 7.69 0.86 4.63
N VAL A 139 7.40 0.83 3.35
CA VAL A 139 6.24 0.13 2.77
C VAL A 139 6.61 -0.65 1.52
N GLN A 140 5.80 -1.65 1.24
CA GLN A 140 5.74 -2.32 -0.06
C GLN A 140 4.31 -2.14 -0.60
N ILE A 141 4.22 -1.66 -1.84
CA ILE A 141 2.93 -1.48 -2.52
C ILE A 141 2.99 -2.27 -3.82
N THR A 142 1.98 -3.05 -4.08
CA THR A 142 1.87 -3.86 -5.30
C THR A 142 0.61 -3.45 -6.04
N SER A 143 0.75 -3.17 -7.32
CA SER A 143 -0.33 -3.00 -8.29
C SER A 143 -0.20 -4.05 -9.40
N ASN A 144 -1.07 -4.02 -10.39
CA ASN A 144 -0.97 -4.89 -11.56
C ASN A 144 0.21 -4.52 -12.47
N GLU A 145 0.62 -3.24 -12.49
CA GLU A 145 1.61 -2.71 -13.43
C GLU A 145 2.98 -2.53 -12.82
N TRP A 146 3.05 -2.31 -11.50
CA TRP A 146 4.30 -2.02 -10.81
C TRP A 146 4.29 -2.45 -9.34
N LYS A 147 5.48 -2.59 -8.78
CA LYS A 147 5.73 -2.79 -7.35
C LYS A 147 6.59 -1.64 -6.85
N TYR A 148 6.21 -1.04 -5.73
CA TYR A 148 6.97 -0.02 -5.04
C TYR A 148 7.52 -0.56 -3.71
N SER A 149 8.76 -0.21 -3.40
CA SER A 149 9.42 -0.51 -2.13
C SER A 149 10.20 0.72 -1.68
N GLY A 150 9.77 1.37 -0.61
CA GLY A 150 10.38 2.62 -0.16
C GLY A 150 9.69 3.21 1.05
N THR A 151 9.76 4.53 1.21
CA THR A 151 9.00 5.26 2.22
C THR A 151 7.56 5.47 1.77
N PHE A 152 6.61 5.51 2.70
CA PHE A 152 5.24 5.91 2.37
C PHE A 152 5.20 7.42 2.10
N PRO A 153 4.50 7.87 1.05
CA PRO A 153 4.45 9.28 0.69
C PRO A 153 4.00 10.19 1.84
N ASP A 154 4.61 11.36 1.91
CA ASP A 154 4.20 12.42 2.83
C ASP A 154 2.86 13.04 2.39
N ARG A 155 2.38 14.05 3.12
CA ARG A 155 1.14 14.77 2.80
C ARG A 155 1.16 15.49 1.43
N TYR A 156 2.33 15.65 0.83
CA TYR A 156 2.51 16.25 -0.50
C TYR A 156 2.72 15.18 -1.58
N GLY A 157 2.61 13.90 -1.23
CA GLY A 157 2.83 12.78 -2.13
C GLY A 157 4.30 12.44 -2.38
N ARG A 158 5.25 13.08 -1.67
CA ARG A 158 6.70 12.90 -1.86
C ARG A 158 7.21 11.70 -1.07
N ALA A 159 8.00 10.90 -1.72
CA ALA A 159 8.64 9.72 -1.15
C ALA A 159 9.95 9.41 -1.90
N SER A 160 10.70 8.43 -1.40
CA SER A 160 11.84 7.85 -2.13
C SER A 160 11.81 6.33 -2.01
N GLY A 161 12.22 5.66 -3.08
CA GLY A 161 12.21 4.19 -3.13
C GLY A 161 12.47 3.64 -4.52
N ASN A 162 12.12 2.37 -4.67
CA ASN A 162 12.31 1.61 -5.90
C ASN A 162 10.94 1.25 -6.50
N LEU A 163 10.78 1.50 -7.79
CA LEU A 163 9.67 1.02 -8.61
C LEU A 163 10.19 -0.10 -9.51
N ALA A 164 9.53 -1.23 -9.53
CA ALA A 164 9.77 -2.32 -10.46
C ALA A 164 8.51 -2.49 -11.32
N TYR A 165 8.64 -2.34 -12.62
CA TYR A 165 7.54 -2.41 -13.57
C TYR A 165 7.36 -3.81 -14.13
N SER A 166 6.16 -4.12 -14.61
CA SER A 166 5.83 -5.45 -15.16
C SER A 166 6.57 -5.78 -16.47
N ASP A 167 7.05 -4.77 -17.19
CA ASP A 167 7.87 -4.93 -18.40
C ASP A 167 9.34 -5.25 -18.13
N GLY A 168 9.73 -5.35 -16.84
CA GLY A 168 11.10 -5.60 -16.41
C GLY A 168 11.94 -4.34 -16.20
N SER A 169 11.42 -3.16 -16.50
CA SER A 169 12.11 -1.90 -16.19
C SER A 169 12.05 -1.59 -14.70
N ALA A 170 12.97 -0.74 -14.22
CA ALA A 170 13.05 -0.37 -12.82
C ALA A 170 13.48 1.08 -12.64
N TYR A 171 13.02 1.70 -11.56
CA TYR A 171 13.42 3.04 -11.15
C TYR A 171 13.84 3.05 -9.68
N SER A 172 14.86 3.80 -9.37
CA SER A 172 15.32 4.07 -8.00
C SER A 172 15.52 5.57 -7.81
N GLY A 173 14.84 6.17 -6.86
CA GLY A 173 14.96 7.62 -6.63
C GLY A 173 13.74 8.21 -5.94
N ASP A 174 13.59 9.52 -6.13
CA ASP A 174 12.45 10.27 -5.60
C ASP A 174 11.21 10.04 -6.44
N VAL A 175 10.07 10.01 -5.77
CA VAL A 175 8.75 9.85 -6.41
C VAL A 175 7.75 10.85 -5.83
N THR A 176 6.80 11.25 -6.66
CA THR A 176 5.61 11.99 -6.21
C THR A 176 4.38 11.23 -6.65
N ASN A 177 3.55 10.79 -5.67
CA ASN A 177 2.39 9.93 -5.92
C ASN A 177 2.71 8.66 -6.73
N PHE A 178 3.90 8.08 -6.48
CA PHE A 178 4.45 6.89 -7.16
C PHE A 178 4.79 7.10 -8.64
N THR A 179 4.91 8.33 -9.11
CA THR A 179 5.51 8.69 -10.40
C THR A 179 6.94 9.20 -10.19
N ARG A 180 7.83 8.97 -11.15
CA ARG A 180 9.24 9.40 -11.08
C ARG A 180 9.32 10.92 -11.01
N HIS A 181 10.03 11.41 -9.98
CA HIS A 181 10.20 12.84 -9.75
C HIS A 181 11.51 13.08 -9.00
N GLY A 182 12.10 14.30 -9.08
CA GLY A 182 13.37 14.56 -8.38
C GLY A 182 14.54 13.74 -8.89
N ASP A 183 15.51 13.49 -8.05
CA ASP A 183 16.72 12.76 -8.46
C ASP A 183 16.48 11.25 -8.48
N GLY A 184 16.93 10.61 -9.58
CA GLY A 184 16.74 9.15 -9.71
C GLY A 184 17.36 8.54 -10.95
N GLN A 185 17.35 7.20 -10.94
CA GLN A 185 17.89 6.33 -11.98
C GLN A 185 16.79 5.43 -12.51
N PHE A 186 16.68 5.33 -13.82
CA PHE A 186 15.73 4.42 -14.49
C PHE A 186 16.52 3.48 -15.40
N LEU A 187 16.32 2.19 -15.21
CA LEU A 187 16.80 1.12 -16.08
C LEU A 187 15.63 0.60 -16.91
N SER A 188 15.70 0.78 -18.22
CA SER A 188 14.68 0.23 -19.13
C SER A 188 14.81 -1.29 -19.28
N SER A 189 13.75 -1.94 -19.74
CA SER A 189 13.75 -3.38 -20.07
C SER A 189 14.74 -3.74 -21.21
N SER A 190 15.15 -2.74 -22.02
CA SER A 190 16.17 -2.90 -23.05
C SER A 190 17.61 -2.68 -22.55
N GLY A 191 17.81 -2.40 -21.27
CA GLY A 191 19.11 -2.18 -20.65
C GLY A 191 19.64 -0.74 -20.72
N ASN A 192 18.84 0.23 -21.17
CA ASN A 192 19.24 1.63 -21.17
C ASN A 192 19.10 2.21 -19.76
N LEU A 193 20.17 2.84 -19.26
CA LEU A 193 20.19 3.52 -17.98
C LEU A 193 20.00 5.02 -18.21
N ILE A 194 19.08 5.65 -17.48
CA ILE A 194 18.83 7.09 -17.46
C ILE A 194 18.94 7.59 -16.04
N GLU A 195 19.88 8.50 -15.80
CA GLU A 195 20.09 9.17 -14.53
C GLU A 195 19.83 10.67 -14.69
N GLY A 196 19.24 11.31 -13.69
CA GLY A 196 19.03 12.74 -13.72
C GLY A 196 17.87 13.19 -12.86
N ARG A 197 17.46 14.46 -13.08
CA ARG A 197 16.35 15.05 -12.36
C ARG A 197 15.04 14.91 -13.14
N TRP A 198 14.18 14.05 -12.60
CA TRP A 198 12.90 13.69 -13.20
C TRP A 198 11.81 14.71 -12.93
N VAL A 199 11.00 14.96 -13.94
CA VAL A 199 9.81 15.82 -13.86
C VAL A 199 8.67 15.09 -14.58
N ASP A 200 7.55 14.88 -13.86
CA ASP A 200 6.32 14.31 -14.40
C ASP A 200 6.53 13.00 -15.18
N ASP A 201 7.34 12.10 -14.59
CA ASP A 201 7.58 10.74 -15.06
C ASP A 201 8.31 10.60 -16.43
N MET A 202 8.34 11.62 -17.24
CA MET A 202 8.71 11.58 -18.65
C MET A 202 9.85 12.52 -19.05
N ASN A 203 10.09 13.58 -18.29
CA ASN A 203 11.10 14.57 -18.60
C ASN A 203 12.27 14.45 -17.63
N VAL A 204 13.50 14.57 -18.13
CA VAL A 204 14.69 14.46 -17.30
C VAL A 204 15.64 15.61 -17.65
N ASP A 205 15.87 16.47 -16.66
CA ASP A 205 16.87 17.53 -16.75
C ASP A 205 18.23 17.00 -16.30
N HIS A 206 19.30 17.50 -16.92
CA HIS A 206 20.68 17.10 -16.66
C HIS A 206 20.85 15.56 -16.76
N ALA A 207 20.17 14.95 -17.74
CA ALA A 207 20.19 13.52 -17.92
C ALA A 207 21.57 13.05 -18.37
N THR A 208 22.02 11.96 -17.75
CA THR A 208 23.05 11.06 -18.27
C THR A 208 22.33 9.78 -18.69
N THR A 209 22.42 9.42 -19.97
CA THR A 209 21.88 8.14 -20.43
C THR A 209 23.01 7.27 -20.96
N THR A 210 22.92 5.97 -20.69
CA THR A 210 23.83 4.97 -21.26
C THR A 210 22.96 3.89 -21.89
N ASP A 211 23.12 3.68 -23.20
CA ASP A 211 22.38 2.63 -23.88
C ASP A 211 23.07 1.26 -23.74
N SER A 212 22.44 0.22 -24.25
CA SER A 212 22.95 -1.15 -24.20
C SER A 212 24.25 -1.37 -24.95
N GLU A 213 24.63 -0.46 -25.87
CA GLU A 213 25.87 -0.47 -26.61
C GLU A 213 26.98 0.33 -25.90
N GLY A 214 26.66 0.98 -24.77
CA GLY A 214 27.60 1.79 -23.98
C GLY A 214 27.78 3.21 -24.52
N ILE A 215 26.90 3.69 -25.40
CA ILE A 215 26.91 5.08 -25.86
C ILE A 215 26.32 5.92 -24.73
N GLN A 216 27.01 6.99 -24.36
CA GLN A 216 26.57 7.93 -23.32
C GLN A 216 26.07 9.22 -23.91
N TRP A 217 24.97 9.72 -23.37
CA TRP A 217 24.30 10.95 -23.76
C TRP A 217 24.15 11.87 -22.54
N TYR A 218 24.44 13.14 -22.73
CA TYR A 218 24.36 14.14 -21.65
C TYR A 218 23.53 15.32 -22.13
N GLY A 219 22.45 15.66 -21.43
CA GLY A 219 21.57 16.78 -21.77
C GLY A 219 20.18 16.64 -21.19
N THR A 220 19.20 17.18 -21.90
CA THR A 220 17.79 17.13 -21.47
C THR A 220 17.00 16.11 -22.28
N LEU A 221 16.18 15.31 -21.62
CA LEU A 221 15.20 14.46 -22.27
C LEU A 221 13.79 15.03 -22.09
N LYS A 222 13.02 15.06 -23.16
CA LYS A 222 11.59 15.33 -23.16
C LYS A 222 10.83 14.13 -23.70
N ASN A 223 9.86 13.64 -22.94
CA ASN A 223 9.20 12.35 -23.24
C ASN A 223 10.21 11.21 -23.47
N LEU A 224 11.26 11.16 -22.65
CA LEU A 224 12.38 10.23 -22.71
C LEU A 224 13.16 10.24 -24.03
N LYS A 225 13.06 11.30 -24.82
CA LYS A 225 13.79 11.51 -26.09
C LYS A 225 14.74 12.70 -25.97
N PRO A 226 15.94 12.62 -26.54
CA PRO A 226 16.88 13.74 -26.62
C PRO A 226 16.23 15.01 -27.14
N GLN A 227 16.43 16.11 -26.40
CA GLN A 227 15.86 17.40 -26.69
C GLN A 227 16.84 18.55 -26.42
N GLY A 228 17.03 19.44 -27.41
CA GLY A 228 17.95 20.55 -27.30
C GLY A 228 19.42 20.14 -27.46
N PHE A 229 20.31 20.82 -26.79
CA PHE A 229 21.75 20.53 -26.84
C PHE A 229 22.08 19.26 -26.09
N MET A 230 22.77 18.33 -26.76
CA MET A 230 23.24 17.08 -26.20
C MET A 230 24.73 16.88 -26.52
N LYS A 231 25.44 16.29 -25.56
CA LYS A 231 26.78 15.73 -25.76
C LYS A 231 26.64 14.20 -25.83
N VAL A 232 27.33 13.61 -26.79
CA VAL A 232 27.34 12.15 -26.99
C VAL A 232 28.76 11.65 -26.92
N GLN A 233 28.97 10.58 -26.18
CA GLN A 233 30.26 9.89 -26.09
C GLN A 233 30.09 8.44 -26.48
N LEU A 234 30.84 8.00 -27.48
CA LEU A 234 30.91 6.61 -27.94
C LEU A 234 31.84 5.76 -27.04
N PRO A 235 31.70 4.45 -27.00
CA PRO A 235 32.59 3.56 -26.26
C PRO A 235 34.06 3.67 -26.63
N ASN A 236 34.35 4.01 -27.90
CA ASN A 236 35.71 4.24 -28.38
C ASN A 236 36.32 5.60 -27.93
N GLY A 237 35.53 6.39 -27.20
CA GLY A 237 35.93 7.70 -26.66
C GLY A 237 35.74 8.90 -27.58
N GLN A 238 35.22 8.70 -28.78
CA GLN A 238 34.80 9.81 -29.65
C GLN A 238 33.65 10.56 -29.02
N LYS A 239 33.60 11.89 -29.17
CA LYS A 239 32.56 12.76 -28.64
C LYS A 239 31.94 13.59 -29.75
N TYR A 240 30.64 13.77 -29.67
CA TYR A 240 29.84 14.59 -30.56
C TYR A 240 29.03 15.58 -29.74
N ASP A 241 28.92 16.81 -30.21
CA ASP A 241 27.98 17.79 -29.70
C ASP A 241 26.96 18.13 -30.78
N GLY A 242 25.71 18.27 -30.45
CA GLY A 242 24.67 18.57 -31.42
C GLY A 242 23.39 19.07 -30.79
N VAL A 243 22.42 19.39 -31.63
CA VAL A 243 21.08 19.80 -31.25
C VAL A 243 20.08 18.77 -31.74
N TRP A 244 19.24 18.29 -30.83
CA TRP A 244 18.20 17.28 -31.08
C TRP A 244 16.80 17.85 -30.89
N LEU A 245 15.88 17.34 -31.68
CA LEU A 245 14.45 17.60 -31.52
C LEU A 245 13.71 16.27 -31.59
N ASN A 246 12.99 15.94 -30.50
CA ASN A 246 12.22 14.69 -30.39
C ASN A 246 13.05 13.42 -30.72
N GLY A 247 14.29 13.37 -30.27
CA GLY A 247 15.18 12.24 -30.50
C GLY A 247 15.89 12.21 -31.84
N LYS A 248 15.69 13.19 -32.71
CA LYS A 248 16.37 13.30 -34.02
C LYS A 248 17.39 14.41 -34.01
N LEU A 249 18.61 14.11 -34.47
CA LEU A 249 19.65 15.10 -34.67
C LEU A 249 19.20 16.12 -35.73
N GLN A 250 19.19 17.38 -35.36
CA GLN A 250 18.87 18.50 -36.25
C GLN A 250 20.14 19.15 -36.79
N ARG A 251 21.15 19.28 -35.94
CA ARG A 251 22.41 19.94 -36.28
C ARG A 251 23.56 19.32 -35.48
N ALA A 252 24.58 18.87 -36.15
CA ALA A 252 25.89 18.53 -35.58
C ALA A 252 26.68 19.84 -35.35
N LEU A 253 27.29 20.01 -34.18
CA LEU A 253 28.04 21.20 -33.79
C LEU A 253 29.54 20.92 -33.76
N SER A 254 29.98 19.79 -33.24
CA SER A 254 31.40 19.38 -33.18
C SER A 254 31.58 17.89 -33.14
N VAL A 255 32.71 17.43 -33.65
CA VAL A 255 33.20 16.06 -33.48
C VAL A 255 34.59 16.17 -32.87
N ARG A 256 34.83 15.49 -31.75
CA ARG A 256 36.16 15.47 -31.08
C ARG A 256 36.66 14.04 -31.04
N ASN A 257 37.84 13.82 -31.60
CA ASN A 257 38.53 12.54 -31.52
C ASN A 257 39.49 12.53 -30.31
N LYS A 258 39.72 11.36 -29.75
CA LYS A 258 40.60 11.16 -28.58
C LYS A 258 42.05 11.63 -28.81
N ARG A 259 42.47 11.87 -30.08
CA ARG A 259 43.82 12.29 -30.47
C ARG A 259 43.97 13.78 -30.78
N ASP A 260 42.85 14.49 -30.96
CA ASP A 260 42.87 15.90 -31.40
C ASP A 260 42.44 16.79 -30.24
N ALA A 261 43.38 17.58 -29.74
CA ALA A 261 43.07 18.59 -28.69
C ALA A 261 42.25 19.77 -29.24
N GLU A 262 42.00 19.84 -30.56
CA GLU A 262 41.22 20.91 -31.19
C GLU A 262 39.90 20.40 -31.81
N PRO A 263 38.80 21.15 -31.69
CA PRO A 263 37.52 20.77 -32.28
C PRO A 263 37.55 21.00 -33.82
N VAL A 264 37.21 19.93 -34.58
CA VAL A 264 36.97 20.06 -36.02
C VAL A 264 35.52 20.49 -36.23
N TYR A 265 35.28 21.70 -36.73
CA TYR A 265 33.95 22.22 -37.06
C TYR A 265 33.61 21.84 -38.50
N HIS A 266 32.63 20.99 -38.73
CA HIS A 266 32.00 20.79 -40.03
C HIS A 266 30.68 21.57 -40.07
N PHE A 267 30.65 22.58 -40.88
CA PHE A 267 29.43 23.34 -41.21
C PHE A 267 28.83 22.71 -42.47
N TYR A 268 27.59 22.25 -42.36
CA TYR A 268 26.74 21.90 -43.48
C TYR A 268 25.47 22.74 -43.41
#